data_4b35dc0231f24288562947a8af49e61d
#
_entry.id   4b35dc0231f24288562947a8af49e61d
#
_cell.length_a   1.000
_cell.length_b   1.000
_cell.length_c   1.000
_cell.angle_alpha   90.00
_cell.angle_beta   90.00
_cell.angle_gamma   90.00
#
_symmetry.space_group_name_H-M   'P 1'
#
loop_
_entity.id
_entity.type
_entity.pdbx_description
1 polymer ?
#
loop_
_entity_poly.entity_id
_entity_poly.type
_entity_poly.pdbx_seq_one_letter_code
_entity_poly.pdbx_strand_id
1 'polypeptide(L)'
;MKTVRMVQATPTMKAMRGRIALQKHCVRNVSKSSSCFAKALGVRARPRAALTILFLAIAMGLCAKELPRKAKTPRETYPGAEVIYDSVTTPDGKRLRTILTKPRDAKGKVPVIFVAGWLSCDSVEAPAGTKDESGLVFRGLTQLSEFALFRMDKQGVGDSEGVCAETDFESELAGYRAAFRALKNYDFLDTKRIYMLGISNGGGFAPLVPESDSEQAQVRGYISVGGWVKTWLEHMLEIERRRFALMGKSPGEVNDRMKGAATLYYEWLIKGHSVDDILTEQPQLADLWPEGKDHAHLYGRPLGFYQQLQQLNLAAAWSRVKVPTYVVRGAFDWIMSREDSELITAYVNKNGDLASFYEIPNTGHTFQHYLSLADAFKGKSAPFDPKVIGLLADWLRNKAITHED
;
A
#
# COMPACT_ATOMS: atom_id res chain seq x y z
N MET A 1 44.29 22.28 5.89
CA MET A 1 43.33 21.21 6.23
C MET A 1 41.92 21.68 5.85
N LYS A 2 41.41 21.27 4.70
CA LYS A 2 40.04 21.62 4.24
C LYS A 2 39.12 20.45 4.57
N THR A 3 38.19 20.70 5.48
CA THR A 3 37.19 19.72 5.91
C THR A 3 36.14 19.58 4.81
N VAL A 4 36.11 18.43 4.16
CA VAL A 4 35.09 18.05 3.18
C VAL A 4 33.87 17.57 3.95
N ARG A 5 32.77 18.33 3.94
CA ARG A 5 31.45 17.88 4.40
C ARG A 5 30.85 16.96 3.33
N MET A 6 30.93 15.67 3.51
CA MET A 6 30.12 14.69 2.77
C MET A 6 28.80 14.45 3.53
N VAL A 7 27.74 15.09 3.10
CA VAL A 7 26.37 14.67 3.40
C VAL A 7 26.01 13.64 2.32
N GLN A 8 26.25 12.36 2.59
CA GLN A 8 25.76 11.27 1.74
C GLN A 8 24.31 10.95 2.12
N ALA A 9 23.37 11.48 1.34
CA ALA A 9 22.01 10.97 1.33
C ALA A 9 22.01 9.56 0.71
N THR A 10 21.36 8.59 1.34
CA THR A 10 21.22 7.23 0.84
C THR A 10 20.56 7.22 -0.55
N PRO A 11 20.95 6.37 -1.49
CA PRO A 11 20.40 6.33 -2.85
C PRO A 11 18.88 6.10 -2.90
N THR A 12 18.31 5.40 -1.92
CA THR A 12 16.85 5.18 -1.76
C THR A 12 16.08 6.48 -1.54
N MET A 13 16.61 7.41 -0.76
CA MET A 13 16.01 8.74 -0.58
C MET A 13 16.09 9.59 -1.86
N LYS A 14 17.14 9.43 -2.65
CA LYS A 14 17.33 10.19 -3.90
C LYS A 14 16.37 9.72 -5.01
N ALA A 15 16.04 8.45 -5.07
CA ALA A 15 15.05 7.89 -6.00
C ALA A 15 13.62 8.35 -5.65
N MET A 16 13.27 8.40 -4.36
CA MET A 16 11.99 8.97 -3.91
C MET A 16 11.88 10.47 -4.17
N ARG A 17 12.96 11.25 -3.97
CA ARG A 17 12.97 12.71 -4.21
C ARG A 17 12.80 13.08 -5.69
N GLY A 18 13.29 12.30 -6.63
CA GLY A 18 13.17 12.57 -8.06
C GLY A 18 11.73 12.47 -8.58
N ARG A 19 10.87 11.66 -7.96
CA ARG A 19 9.48 11.50 -8.36
C ARG A 19 8.55 12.57 -7.77
N ILE A 20 8.87 13.14 -6.61
CA ILE A 20 8.09 14.20 -5.95
C ILE A 20 8.22 15.55 -6.68
N ALA A 21 9.36 15.83 -7.30
CA ALA A 21 9.60 17.10 -8.02
C ALA A 21 8.73 17.28 -9.28
N LEU A 22 8.22 16.20 -9.87
CA LEU A 22 7.34 16.27 -11.07
C LEU A 22 5.89 16.63 -10.76
N GLN A 23 5.44 16.52 -9.51
CA GLN A 23 4.06 16.85 -9.11
C GLN A 23 3.83 18.33 -8.77
N LYS A 24 4.86 19.13 -8.56
CA LYS A 24 4.73 20.56 -8.16
C LYS A 24 4.36 21.54 -9.29
N HIS A 25 4.20 21.11 -10.54
CA HIS A 25 3.97 22.02 -11.68
C HIS A 25 2.55 22.02 -12.27
N CYS A 26 1.56 21.40 -11.63
CA CYS A 26 0.20 21.32 -12.19
C CYS A 26 -0.90 22.01 -11.35
N VAL A 27 -0.57 22.93 -10.45
CA VAL A 27 -1.57 23.67 -9.67
C VAL A 27 -1.44 25.17 -9.94
N ARG A 28 -1.81 25.61 -11.13
CA ARG A 28 -2.28 26.98 -11.44
C ARG A 28 -3.03 26.93 -12.75
N ASN A 29 -4.34 26.91 -12.68
CA ASN A 29 -5.34 27.50 -13.56
C ASN A 29 -6.61 26.63 -13.65
N VAL A 30 -7.46 26.71 -12.66
CA VAL A 30 -8.92 26.51 -12.84
C VAL A 30 -9.65 27.37 -11.81
N SER A 31 -9.82 28.62 -12.13
CA SER A 31 -10.91 29.42 -11.57
C SER A 31 -11.39 30.36 -12.66
N LYS A 32 -12.50 30.00 -13.29
CA LYS A 32 -13.49 30.84 -13.97
C LYS A 32 -14.10 30.09 -15.16
N SER A 33 -15.21 29.42 -14.93
CA SER A 33 -16.32 29.35 -15.88
C SER A 33 -17.44 28.45 -15.33
N SER A 34 -18.36 29.04 -14.57
CA SER A 34 -19.66 28.47 -14.30
C SER A 34 -20.66 29.59 -14.09
N SER A 35 -20.99 30.26 -15.16
CA SER A 35 -22.23 31.05 -15.26
C SER A 35 -22.48 31.40 -16.72
N CYS A 36 -23.18 30.55 -17.43
CA CYS A 36 -23.96 30.85 -18.64
C CYS A 36 -24.39 29.53 -19.29
N PHE A 37 -25.57 29.07 -18.94
CA PHE A 37 -26.49 28.34 -19.80
C PHE A 37 -27.77 27.98 -19.03
N ALA A 38 -28.60 28.98 -18.81
CA ALA A 38 -29.96 28.79 -18.40
C ALA A 38 -30.85 29.90 -18.99
N LYS A 39 -31.08 29.87 -20.30
CA LYS A 39 -32.18 30.55 -20.94
C LYS A 39 -32.20 30.15 -22.40
N ALA A 40 -32.94 29.11 -22.72
CA ALA A 40 -33.66 28.92 -24.00
C ALA A 40 -34.15 27.45 -24.04
N LEU A 41 -35.39 27.25 -23.71
CA LEU A 41 -36.30 26.30 -24.33
C LEU A 41 -37.55 26.20 -23.47
N GLY A 42 -38.50 27.05 -23.77
CA GLY A 42 -39.86 26.96 -23.23
C GLY A 42 -40.59 25.78 -23.86
N VAL A 43 -40.63 24.67 -23.11
CA VAL A 43 -41.50 23.53 -23.44
C VAL A 43 -42.26 23.18 -22.17
N ARG A 44 -43.58 23.42 -22.20
CA ARG A 44 -44.52 22.95 -21.19
C ARG A 44 -44.63 21.42 -21.27
N ALA A 45 -43.89 20.71 -20.42
CA ALA A 45 -43.92 19.25 -20.35
C ALA A 45 -45.15 18.79 -19.54
N ARG A 46 -45.95 17.86 -20.11
CA ARG A 46 -47.04 17.17 -19.46
C ARG A 46 -46.50 16.21 -18.39
N PRO A 47 -47.17 16.01 -17.21
CA PRO A 47 -46.60 15.31 -16.04
C PRO A 47 -46.24 13.80 -16.23
N ARG A 48 -46.63 13.19 -17.35
CA ARG A 48 -46.29 11.80 -17.65
C ARG A 48 -44.88 11.58 -18.27
N ALA A 49 -44.25 12.61 -18.82
CA ALA A 49 -42.89 12.52 -19.38
C ALA A 49 -41.81 12.66 -18.28
N ALA A 50 -42.11 13.35 -17.18
CA ALA A 50 -41.15 13.55 -16.07
C ALA A 50 -40.82 12.27 -15.30
N LEU A 51 -41.78 11.33 -15.19
CA LEU A 51 -41.57 10.07 -14.46
C LEU A 51 -40.68 9.09 -15.25
N THR A 52 -40.78 9.10 -16.59
CA THR A 52 -39.97 8.23 -17.46
C THR A 52 -38.53 8.70 -17.55
N ILE A 53 -38.29 10.01 -17.50
CA ILE A 53 -36.93 10.58 -17.51
C ILE A 53 -36.25 10.36 -16.16
N LEU A 54 -37.00 10.38 -15.05
CA LEU A 54 -36.47 10.10 -13.71
C LEU A 54 -36.05 8.63 -13.55
N PHE A 55 -36.83 7.68 -14.11
CA PHE A 55 -36.46 6.25 -14.09
C PHE A 55 -35.29 5.94 -15.03
N LEU A 56 -35.14 6.63 -16.17
CA LEU A 56 -33.95 6.48 -17.03
C LEU A 56 -32.68 7.06 -16.38
N ALA A 57 -32.80 8.16 -15.61
CA ALA A 57 -31.68 8.74 -14.89
C ALA A 57 -31.22 7.88 -13.71
N ILE A 58 -32.15 7.15 -13.05
CA ILE A 58 -31.82 6.21 -11.96
C ILE A 58 -31.21 4.92 -12.50
N ALA A 59 -31.57 4.49 -13.72
CA ALA A 59 -30.99 3.30 -14.36
C ALA A 59 -29.57 3.55 -14.96
N MET A 60 -29.16 4.81 -15.17
CA MET A 60 -27.81 5.16 -15.64
C MET A 60 -26.79 5.34 -14.49
N GLY A 61 -27.17 5.16 -13.21
CA GLY A 61 -26.37 5.48 -12.04
C GLY A 61 -25.52 4.36 -11.44
N LEU A 62 -25.39 3.18 -12.08
CA LEU A 62 -24.72 2.03 -11.47
C LEU A 62 -23.67 1.34 -12.38
N CYS A 63 -23.18 1.99 -13.43
CA CYS A 63 -21.92 1.56 -14.01
C CYS A 63 -20.79 2.34 -13.32
N ALA A 64 -20.00 1.68 -12.50
CA ALA A 64 -18.73 2.21 -12.03
C ALA A 64 -17.93 2.62 -13.28
N LYS A 65 -17.72 3.91 -13.44
CA LYS A 65 -17.19 4.45 -14.68
C LYS A 65 -15.69 4.60 -14.52
N GLU A 66 -14.94 3.97 -15.43
CA GLU A 66 -13.49 4.17 -15.50
C GLU A 66 -13.13 5.66 -15.36
N LEU A 67 -12.08 5.93 -14.58
CA LEU A 67 -11.60 7.29 -14.37
C LEU A 67 -10.84 7.81 -15.59
N PRO A 68 -10.89 9.13 -15.86
CA PRO A 68 -10.08 9.74 -16.91
C PRO A 68 -8.60 9.42 -16.73
N ARG A 69 -7.96 8.94 -17.79
CA ARG A 69 -6.54 8.55 -17.78
C ARG A 69 -5.64 9.78 -17.57
N LYS A 70 -4.82 9.75 -16.52
CA LYS A 70 -3.78 10.74 -16.21
C LYS A 70 -2.39 10.24 -16.61
N ALA A 71 -2.14 8.94 -16.53
CA ALA A 71 -0.87 8.34 -16.87
C ALA A 71 -0.59 8.37 -18.37
N LYS A 72 0.65 8.66 -18.75
CA LYS A 72 1.12 8.65 -20.17
C LYS A 72 1.55 7.25 -20.62
N THR A 73 1.77 6.31 -19.68
CA THR A 73 2.14 4.92 -19.97
C THR A 73 0.96 4.16 -20.58
N PRO A 74 1.19 3.19 -21.47
CA PRO A 74 0.16 2.28 -21.94
C PRO A 74 -0.52 1.53 -20.77
N ARG A 75 -1.79 1.15 -20.95
CA ARG A 75 -2.48 0.27 -20.02
C ARG A 75 -1.80 -1.10 -19.95
N GLU A 76 -2.04 -1.79 -18.85
CA GLU A 76 -1.59 -3.17 -18.72
C GLU A 76 -2.24 -4.07 -19.78
N THR A 77 -1.44 -5.01 -20.26
CA THR A 77 -1.89 -6.08 -21.14
C THR A 77 -1.21 -7.39 -20.77
N TYR A 78 -1.95 -8.49 -20.88
CA TYR A 78 -1.47 -9.86 -20.62
C TYR A 78 -1.98 -10.81 -21.69
N PRO A 79 -1.17 -11.72 -22.22
CA PRO A 79 -1.63 -12.68 -23.24
C PRO A 79 -2.77 -13.56 -22.75
N GLY A 80 -2.72 -14.05 -21.51
CA GLY A 80 -3.68 -15.00 -20.93
C GLY A 80 -4.69 -14.41 -19.97
N ALA A 81 -4.71 -13.08 -19.76
CA ALA A 81 -5.62 -12.45 -18.83
C ALA A 81 -6.36 -11.26 -19.45
N GLU A 82 -7.55 -10.99 -18.95
CA GLU A 82 -8.31 -9.76 -19.19
C GLU A 82 -7.98 -8.75 -18.10
N VAL A 83 -7.90 -7.47 -18.46
CA VAL A 83 -7.67 -6.37 -17.53
C VAL A 83 -8.87 -5.44 -17.53
N ILE A 84 -9.44 -5.22 -16.36
CA ILE A 84 -10.59 -4.35 -16.14
C ILE A 84 -10.13 -3.16 -15.31
N TYR A 85 -10.25 -1.95 -15.87
CA TYR A 85 -10.08 -0.69 -15.16
C TYR A 85 -11.43 -0.18 -14.71
N ASP A 86 -11.55 0.12 -13.43
CA ASP A 86 -12.79 0.57 -12.82
C ASP A 86 -12.50 1.57 -11.70
N SER A 87 -13.51 1.99 -10.96
CA SER A 87 -13.34 2.86 -9.80
C SER A 87 -14.29 2.52 -8.66
N VAL A 88 -13.85 2.84 -7.45
CA VAL A 88 -14.68 2.80 -6.25
C VAL A 88 -14.78 4.18 -5.64
N THR A 89 -15.90 4.47 -5.02
CA THR A 89 -16.11 5.75 -4.32
C THR A 89 -15.92 5.54 -2.82
N THR A 90 -15.06 6.33 -2.21
CA THR A 90 -14.82 6.35 -0.77
C THR A 90 -15.95 7.07 -0.02
N PRO A 91 -16.06 6.92 1.31
CA PRO A 91 -17.07 7.62 2.10
C PRO A 91 -16.99 9.16 2.00
N ASP A 92 -15.79 9.71 1.78
CA ASP A 92 -15.56 11.15 1.56
C ASP A 92 -15.79 11.60 0.09
N GLY A 93 -16.33 10.70 -0.75
CA GLY A 93 -16.74 10.99 -2.12
C GLY A 93 -15.62 10.97 -3.17
N LYS A 94 -14.40 10.60 -2.81
CA LYS A 94 -13.30 10.45 -3.79
C LYS A 94 -13.45 9.18 -4.60
N ARG A 95 -13.19 9.25 -5.90
CA ARG A 95 -13.16 8.06 -6.75
C ARG A 95 -11.72 7.55 -6.88
N LEU A 96 -11.52 6.28 -6.51
CA LEU A 96 -10.23 5.61 -6.56
C LEU A 96 -10.21 4.58 -7.68
N ARG A 97 -9.16 4.60 -8.49
CA ARG A 97 -8.97 3.63 -9.57
C ARG A 97 -8.74 2.24 -8.99
N THR A 98 -9.44 1.26 -9.58
CA THR A 98 -9.19 -0.15 -9.36
C THR A 98 -8.72 -0.81 -10.65
N ILE A 99 -7.86 -1.82 -10.52
CA ILE A 99 -7.35 -2.62 -11.63
C ILE A 99 -7.55 -4.08 -11.25
N LEU A 100 -8.38 -4.77 -12.03
CA LEU A 100 -8.67 -6.17 -11.84
C LEU A 100 -8.16 -6.96 -13.05
N THR A 101 -7.30 -7.94 -12.82
CA THR A 101 -6.93 -8.91 -13.84
C THR A 101 -7.59 -10.24 -13.53
N LYS A 102 -8.08 -10.95 -14.55
CA LYS A 102 -8.62 -12.31 -14.41
C LYS A 102 -8.11 -13.21 -15.53
N PRO A 103 -7.95 -14.51 -15.29
CA PRO A 103 -7.63 -15.47 -16.35
C PRO A 103 -8.71 -15.43 -17.44
N ARG A 104 -8.31 -15.37 -18.72
CA ARG A 104 -9.23 -15.24 -19.86
C ARG A 104 -10.12 -16.48 -20.04
N ASP A 105 -9.52 -17.65 -19.82
CA ASP A 105 -10.17 -18.94 -20.08
C ASP A 105 -10.74 -19.58 -18.80
N ALA A 106 -10.89 -18.80 -17.72
CA ALA A 106 -11.45 -19.28 -16.47
C ALA A 106 -12.89 -19.78 -16.65
N LYS A 107 -13.14 -21.00 -16.19
CA LYS A 107 -14.49 -21.60 -16.15
C LYS A 107 -15.10 -21.38 -14.78
N GLY A 108 -16.29 -20.80 -14.74
CA GLY A 108 -16.98 -20.50 -13.47
C GLY A 108 -16.42 -19.29 -12.71
N LYS A 109 -16.70 -19.23 -11.40
CA LYS A 109 -16.25 -18.14 -10.55
C LYS A 109 -14.79 -18.32 -10.15
N VAL A 110 -14.04 -17.21 -10.19
CA VAL A 110 -12.59 -17.16 -9.97
C VAL A 110 -12.30 -16.66 -8.55
N PRO A 111 -11.46 -17.35 -7.74
CA PRO A 111 -10.97 -16.81 -6.48
C PRO A 111 -10.16 -15.53 -6.75
N VAL A 112 -10.11 -14.64 -5.76
CA VAL A 112 -9.47 -13.33 -5.93
C VAL A 112 -8.37 -13.08 -4.91
N ILE A 113 -7.24 -12.56 -5.39
CA ILE A 113 -6.19 -11.98 -4.58
C ILE A 113 -6.49 -10.49 -4.47
N PHE A 114 -6.73 -10.01 -3.24
CA PHE A 114 -6.93 -8.60 -2.94
C PHE A 114 -5.63 -8.01 -2.38
N VAL A 115 -5.11 -6.96 -3.01
CA VAL A 115 -3.85 -6.34 -2.62
C VAL A 115 -4.07 -5.17 -1.67
N ALA A 116 -3.49 -5.24 -0.47
CA ALA A 116 -3.27 -4.12 0.43
C ALA A 116 -1.82 -3.63 0.24
N GLY A 117 -1.67 -2.39 -0.23
CA GLY A 117 -0.38 -1.89 -0.72
C GLY A 117 0.51 -1.31 0.39
N TRP A 118 1.60 -0.75 -0.05
CA TRP A 118 2.72 -0.20 0.72
C TRP A 118 2.51 1.28 1.12
N LEU A 119 3.51 1.88 1.78
CA LEU A 119 3.44 3.24 2.32
C LEU A 119 3.46 4.32 1.25
N SER A 120 4.39 4.23 0.27
CA SER A 120 4.64 5.29 -0.73
C SER A 120 3.45 5.53 -1.68
N CYS A 121 3.49 6.69 -2.36
CA CYS A 121 2.47 7.13 -3.31
C CYS A 121 2.71 6.59 -4.74
N ASP A 122 3.21 5.37 -4.85
CA ASP A 122 3.42 4.71 -6.14
C ASP A 122 2.15 3.97 -6.59
N SER A 123 1.95 3.91 -7.92
CA SER A 123 0.80 3.23 -8.51
C SER A 123 0.94 1.72 -8.47
N VAL A 124 -0.19 1.03 -8.32
CA VAL A 124 -0.29 -0.43 -8.43
C VAL A 124 -0.42 -0.91 -9.88
N GLU A 125 -0.36 -0.01 -10.85
CA GLU A 125 -0.40 -0.35 -12.28
C GLU A 125 0.93 -0.94 -12.74
N ALA A 126 0.88 -2.08 -13.43
CA ALA A 126 2.05 -2.84 -13.86
C ALA A 126 2.09 -3.02 -15.41
N PRO A 127 2.35 -1.95 -16.18
CA PRO A 127 2.38 -2.02 -17.64
C PRO A 127 3.47 -2.96 -18.14
N ALA A 128 3.36 -3.39 -19.41
CA ALA A 128 4.39 -4.20 -20.03
C ALA A 128 5.75 -3.49 -20.01
N GLY A 129 6.80 -4.22 -19.63
CA GLY A 129 8.15 -3.65 -19.50
C GLY A 129 8.41 -2.90 -18.21
N THR A 130 7.51 -2.96 -17.21
CA THR A 130 7.80 -2.44 -15.86
C THR A 130 9.07 -3.05 -15.31
N LYS A 131 9.88 -2.22 -14.61
CA LYS A 131 11.05 -2.64 -13.86
C LYS A 131 10.83 -2.50 -12.35
N ASP A 132 9.68 -1.98 -11.96
CA ASP A 132 9.25 -1.88 -10.58
C ASP A 132 8.96 -3.28 -10.02
N GLU A 133 9.52 -3.58 -8.86
CA GLU A 133 9.49 -4.91 -8.26
C GLU A 133 8.07 -5.35 -7.92
N SER A 134 7.25 -4.45 -7.39
CA SER A 134 5.85 -4.73 -7.11
C SER A 134 5.08 -5.03 -8.39
N GLY A 135 5.34 -4.27 -9.45
CA GLY A 135 4.80 -4.52 -10.78
C GLY A 135 5.24 -5.87 -11.34
N LEU A 136 6.49 -6.30 -11.13
CA LEU A 136 6.97 -7.63 -11.52
C LEU A 136 6.22 -8.74 -10.76
N VAL A 137 5.98 -8.57 -9.45
CA VAL A 137 5.16 -9.52 -8.65
C VAL A 137 3.74 -9.58 -9.21
N PHE A 138 3.08 -8.45 -9.46
CA PHE A 138 1.71 -8.44 -9.99
C PHE A 138 1.62 -9.09 -11.38
N ARG A 139 2.57 -8.80 -12.26
CA ARG A 139 2.62 -9.45 -13.57
C ARG A 139 2.86 -10.94 -13.46
N GLY A 140 3.76 -11.36 -12.59
CA GLY A 140 4.06 -12.76 -12.35
C GLY A 140 2.84 -13.51 -11.78
N LEU A 141 2.20 -13.00 -10.74
CA LEU A 141 0.99 -13.60 -10.17
C LEU A 141 -0.15 -13.69 -11.18
N THR A 142 -0.38 -12.65 -12.00
CA THR A 142 -1.38 -12.66 -13.06
C THR A 142 -1.12 -13.75 -14.10
N GLN A 143 0.15 -14.02 -14.42
CA GLN A 143 0.53 -15.02 -15.44
C GLN A 143 0.60 -16.45 -14.91
N LEU A 144 0.94 -16.63 -13.63
CA LEU A 144 1.18 -17.94 -13.02
C LEU A 144 0.02 -18.43 -12.16
N SER A 145 -0.93 -17.59 -11.79
CA SER A 145 -2.04 -17.96 -10.91
C SER A 145 -3.35 -18.10 -11.69
N GLU A 146 -4.22 -18.96 -11.18
CA GLU A 146 -5.62 -19.14 -11.64
C GLU A 146 -6.56 -18.16 -10.94
N PHE A 147 -6.00 -17.21 -10.20
CA PHE A 147 -6.73 -16.21 -9.42
C PHE A 147 -6.92 -14.93 -10.21
N ALA A 148 -8.01 -14.24 -9.96
CA ALA A 148 -8.10 -12.84 -10.27
C ALA A 148 -7.20 -12.03 -9.30
N LEU A 149 -6.60 -10.95 -9.77
CA LEU A 149 -5.80 -10.04 -8.95
C LEU A 149 -6.45 -8.66 -8.93
N PHE A 150 -6.92 -8.24 -7.76
CA PHE A 150 -7.58 -6.96 -7.55
C PHE A 150 -6.66 -5.98 -6.80
N ARG A 151 -6.43 -4.82 -7.39
CA ARG A 151 -5.55 -3.77 -6.90
C ARG A 151 -6.25 -2.43 -6.94
N MET A 152 -5.91 -1.53 -6.03
CA MET A 152 -6.45 -0.17 -5.96
C MET A 152 -5.33 0.84 -5.83
N ASP A 153 -5.35 1.89 -6.65
CA ASP A 153 -4.53 3.08 -6.43
C ASP A 153 -5.13 3.94 -5.32
N LYS A 154 -4.27 4.38 -4.41
CA LYS A 154 -4.63 5.29 -3.32
C LYS A 154 -5.10 6.64 -3.84
N GLN A 155 -5.64 7.48 -2.97
CA GLN A 155 -5.97 8.87 -3.31
C GLN A 155 -4.75 9.58 -3.92
N GLY A 156 -4.98 10.29 -5.03
CA GLY A 156 -3.96 11.05 -5.74
C GLY A 156 -2.89 10.22 -6.47
N VAL A 157 -3.04 8.88 -6.50
CA VAL A 157 -2.12 7.98 -7.20
C VAL A 157 -2.76 7.48 -8.49
N GLY A 158 -1.96 7.32 -9.55
CA GLY A 158 -2.46 6.91 -10.86
C GLY A 158 -3.57 7.84 -11.36
N ASP A 159 -4.72 7.25 -11.70
CA ASP A 159 -5.90 8.02 -12.14
C ASP A 159 -6.85 8.38 -10.98
N SER A 160 -6.57 7.95 -9.75
CA SER A 160 -7.39 8.23 -8.56
C SER A 160 -7.48 9.72 -8.25
N GLU A 161 -8.63 10.15 -7.72
CA GLU A 161 -8.85 11.52 -7.24
C GLU A 161 -8.14 11.74 -5.89
N GLY A 162 -8.00 12.99 -5.49
CA GLY A 162 -7.34 13.38 -4.24
C GLY A 162 -5.86 13.68 -4.38
N VAL A 163 -5.18 13.78 -3.23
CA VAL A 163 -3.74 14.07 -3.12
C VAL A 163 -3.13 13.10 -2.10
N CYS A 164 -2.21 12.26 -2.54
CA CYS A 164 -1.62 11.22 -1.67
C CYS A 164 -0.85 11.82 -0.47
N ALA A 165 -0.15 12.92 -0.69
CA ALA A 165 0.60 13.63 0.35
C ALA A 165 -0.29 14.30 1.42
N GLU A 166 -1.60 14.39 1.18
CA GLU A 166 -2.58 14.97 2.11
C GLU A 166 -3.50 13.88 2.71
N THR A 167 -3.39 12.63 2.22
CA THR A 167 -4.27 11.53 2.65
C THR A 167 -3.74 10.90 3.93
N ASP A 168 -4.54 10.88 4.97
CA ASP A 168 -4.27 10.20 6.23
C ASP A 168 -4.53 8.68 6.13
N PHE A 169 -4.16 7.94 7.18
CA PHE A 169 -4.28 6.47 7.15
C PHE A 169 -5.74 6.00 7.20
N GLU A 170 -6.59 6.66 7.97
CA GLU A 170 -8.02 6.27 8.08
C GLU A 170 -8.73 6.42 6.74
N SER A 171 -8.46 7.50 6.02
CA SER A 171 -8.97 7.73 4.66
C SER A 171 -8.42 6.69 3.67
N GLU A 172 -7.14 6.31 3.78
CA GLU A 172 -6.56 5.24 2.97
C GLU A 172 -7.21 3.89 3.27
N LEU A 173 -7.38 3.53 4.54
CA LEU A 173 -8.04 2.29 4.97
C LEU A 173 -9.51 2.26 4.51
N ALA A 174 -10.23 3.38 4.60
CA ALA A 174 -11.60 3.49 4.09
C ALA A 174 -11.67 3.23 2.57
N GLY A 175 -10.65 3.67 1.80
CA GLY A 175 -10.49 3.33 0.39
C GLY A 175 -10.35 1.82 0.17
N TYR A 176 -9.49 1.14 0.90
CA TYR A 176 -9.33 -0.32 0.83
C TYR A 176 -10.61 -1.06 1.20
N ARG A 177 -11.35 -0.60 2.22
CA ARG A 177 -12.65 -1.16 2.61
C ARG A 177 -13.71 -0.99 1.52
N ALA A 178 -13.78 0.18 0.90
CA ALA A 178 -14.67 0.43 -0.24
C ALA A 178 -14.33 -0.49 -1.42
N ALA A 179 -13.04 -0.66 -1.72
CA ALA A 179 -12.54 -1.54 -2.77
C ALA A 179 -12.84 -3.02 -2.48
N PHE A 180 -12.68 -3.47 -1.24
CA PHE A 180 -13.03 -4.83 -0.82
C PHE A 180 -14.53 -5.11 -1.01
N ARG A 181 -15.39 -4.19 -0.59
CA ARG A 181 -16.85 -4.29 -0.76
C ARG A 181 -17.27 -4.28 -2.23
N ALA A 182 -16.50 -3.65 -3.11
CA ALA A 182 -16.79 -3.60 -4.54
C ALA A 182 -16.55 -4.93 -5.26
N LEU A 183 -15.83 -5.89 -4.67
CA LEU A 183 -15.61 -7.22 -5.27
C LEU A 183 -16.92 -7.93 -5.62
N LYS A 184 -17.98 -7.72 -4.84
CA LYS A 184 -19.31 -8.28 -5.10
C LYS A 184 -19.97 -7.81 -6.40
N ASN A 185 -19.48 -6.72 -6.99
CA ASN A 185 -20.01 -6.17 -8.24
C ASN A 185 -19.52 -6.93 -9.48
N TYR A 186 -18.60 -7.86 -9.31
CA TYR A 186 -18.05 -8.68 -10.39
C TYR A 186 -18.59 -10.11 -10.29
N ASP A 187 -19.61 -10.44 -11.06
CA ASP A 187 -20.32 -11.74 -11.01
C ASP A 187 -19.42 -12.94 -11.23
N PHE A 188 -18.29 -12.76 -11.94
CA PHE A 188 -17.32 -13.81 -12.21
C PHE A 188 -16.36 -14.05 -11.04
N LEU A 189 -16.33 -13.20 -10.00
CA LEU A 189 -15.50 -13.44 -8.81
C LEU A 189 -16.20 -14.37 -7.82
N ASP A 190 -15.42 -15.25 -7.22
CA ASP A 190 -15.84 -15.99 -6.04
C ASP A 190 -15.51 -15.18 -4.78
N THR A 191 -16.46 -14.37 -4.36
CA THR A 191 -16.31 -13.53 -3.16
C THR A 191 -16.32 -14.31 -1.84
N LYS A 192 -16.45 -15.64 -1.88
CA LYS A 192 -16.24 -16.52 -0.72
C LYS A 192 -14.82 -17.07 -0.65
N ARG A 193 -13.99 -16.82 -1.68
CA ARG A 193 -12.59 -17.24 -1.76
C ARG A 193 -11.68 -16.05 -2.05
N ILE A 194 -11.56 -15.14 -1.06
CA ILE A 194 -10.70 -13.96 -1.11
C ILE A 194 -9.39 -14.28 -0.37
N TYR A 195 -8.27 -14.00 -0.99
CA TYR A 195 -6.93 -14.09 -0.39
C TYR A 195 -6.34 -12.68 -0.30
N MET A 196 -5.99 -12.27 0.92
CA MET A 196 -5.42 -10.94 1.16
C MET A 196 -3.90 -10.99 0.95
N LEU A 197 -3.38 -10.17 0.04
CA LEU A 197 -1.94 -9.96 -0.16
C LEU A 197 -1.57 -8.58 0.38
N GLY A 198 -1.02 -8.54 1.57
CA GLY A 198 -0.48 -7.33 2.18
C GLY A 198 1.01 -7.18 1.88
N ILE A 199 1.42 -6.01 1.38
CA ILE A 199 2.82 -5.73 1.04
C ILE A 199 3.32 -4.54 1.86
N SER A 200 4.44 -4.71 2.58
CA SER A 200 5.05 -3.67 3.40
C SER A 200 4.06 -3.15 4.45
N ASN A 201 3.68 -1.87 4.43
CA ASN A 201 2.66 -1.33 5.33
C ASN A 201 1.36 -2.14 5.29
N GLY A 202 0.91 -2.53 4.08
CA GLY A 202 -0.26 -3.40 3.89
C GLY A 202 -0.10 -4.78 4.51
N GLY A 203 1.13 -5.29 4.59
CA GLY A 203 1.46 -6.54 5.28
C GLY A 203 1.15 -6.50 6.78
N GLY A 204 1.12 -5.31 7.37
CA GLY A 204 0.68 -5.12 8.76
C GLY A 204 -0.83 -4.98 8.88
N PHE A 205 -1.45 -4.06 8.13
CA PHE A 205 -2.85 -3.68 8.32
C PHE A 205 -3.87 -4.50 7.52
N ALA A 206 -3.47 -5.43 6.65
CA ALA A 206 -4.40 -6.23 5.84
C ALA A 206 -5.59 -6.81 6.62
N PRO A 207 -5.45 -7.31 7.87
CA PRO A 207 -6.58 -7.81 8.66
C PRO A 207 -7.61 -6.75 9.08
N LEU A 208 -7.30 -5.46 8.90
CA LEU A 208 -8.23 -4.35 9.19
C LEU A 208 -9.14 -4.01 8.01
N VAL A 209 -8.86 -4.54 6.81
CA VAL A 209 -9.63 -4.26 5.60
C VAL A 209 -11.03 -4.89 5.66
N PRO A 210 -11.19 -6.23 5.89
CA PRO A 210 -12.51 -6.79 6.18
C PRO A 210 -12.95 -6.36 7.58
N GLU A 211 -13.98 -5.53 7.66
CA GLU A 211 -14.39 -4.84 8.89
C GLU A 211 -15.40 -5.66 9.71
N SER A 212 -16.39 -6.25 9.05
CA SER A 212 -17.41 -7.06 9.70
C SER A 212 -17.05 -8.55 9.74
N ASP A 213 -17.66 -9.31 10.65
CA ASP A 213 -17.51 -10.77 10.71
C ASP A 213 -17.89 -11.44 9.39
N SER A 214 -18.92 -10.92 8.69
CA SER A 214 -19.34 -11.44 7.39
C SER A 214 -18.33 -11.16 6.28
N GLU A 215 -17.61 -10.05 6.32
CA GLU A 215 -16.52 -9.74 5.41
C GLU A 215 -15.28 -10.61 5.74
N GLN A 216 -14.96 -10.78 7.02
CA GLN A 216 -13.88 -11.66 7.47
C GLN A 216 -14.12 -13.13 7.05
N ALA A 217 -15.37 -13.60 7.10
CA ALA A 217 -15.75 -14.93 6.65
C ALA A 217 -15.57 -15.17 5.13
N GLN A 218 -15.39 -14.13 4.34
CA GLN A 218 -15.08 -14.23 2.89
C GLN A 218 -13.58 -14.47 2.63
N VAL A 219 -12.72 -14.13 3.59
CA VAL A 219 -11.27 -14.30 3.47
C VAL A 219 -10.91 -15.76 3.78
N ARG A 220 -10.12 -16.36 2.90
CA ARG A 220 -9.63 -17.74 3.00
C ARG A 220 -8.15 -17.85 3.31
N GLY A 221 -7.42 -16.75 3.27
CA GLY A 221 -6.02 -16.73 3.65
C GLY A 221 -5.41 -15.34 3.57
N TYR A 222 -4.30 -15.16 4.27
CA TYR A 222 -3.50 -13.94 4.27
C TYR A 222 -2.08 -14.25 3.83
N ILE A 223 -1.51 -13.36 3.03
CA ILE A 223 -0.08 -13.31 2.74
C ILE A 223 0.42 -11.95 3.25
N SER A 224 1.33 -11.96 4.21
CA SER A 224 2.01 -10.77 4.70
C SER A 224 3.44 -10.75 4.17
N VAL A 225 3.73 -9.80 3.29
CA VAL A 225 5.05 -9.62 2.66
C VAL A 225 5.75 -8.42 3.28
N GLY A 226 6.83 -8.67 4.04
CA GLY A 226 7.56 -7.59 4.71
C GLY A 226 6.64 -6.73 5.57
N GLY A 227 5.73 -7.36 6.33
CA GLY A 227 4.77 -6.67 7.19
C GLY A 227 5.35 -6.26 8.53
N TRP A 228 4.57 -5.52 9.29
CA TRP A 228 4.87 -5.06 10.64
C TRP A 228 3.69 -5.30 11.57
N VAL A 229 3.92 -5.37 12.90
CA VAL A 229 2.86 -5.66 13.87
C VAL A 229 3.03 -4.94 15.21
N LYS A 230 4.22 -4.44 15.48
CA LYS A 230 4.54 -3.62 16.66
C LYS A 230 3.88 -2.25 16.55
N THR A 231 3.98 -1.42 17.58
CA THR A 231 3.57 -0.02 17.47
C THR A 231 4.46 0.71 16.46
N TRP A 232 3.95 1.79 15.88
CA TRP A 232 4.74 2.55 14.91
C TRP A 232 5.98 3.19 15.54
N LEU A 233 5.92 3.57 16.82
CA LEU A 233 7.06 4.04 17.58
C LEU A 233 8.17 2.97 17.68
N GLU A 234 7.81 1.74 18.04
CA GLU A 234 8.77 0.62 18.11
C GLU A 234 9.41 0.37 16.74
N HIS A 235 8.60 0.33 15.67
CA HIS A 235 9.09 0.19 14.30
C HIS A 235 10.08 1.29 13.92
N MET A 236 9.77 2.55 14.21
CA MET A 236 10.67 3.69 13.92
C MET A 236 11.98 3.60 14.71
N LEU A 237 11.93 3.23 15.97
CA LEU A 237 13.15 3.09 16.78
C LEU A 237 14.04 1.93 16.30
N GLU A 238 13.44 0.82 15.88
CA GLU A 238 14.18 -0.31 15.32
C GLU A 238 14.86 0.02 13.98
N ILE A 239 14.12 0.68 13.08
CA ILE A 239 14.69 1.07 11.77
C ILE A 239 15.82 2.09 11.96
N GLU A 240 15.69 3.04 12.89
CA GLU A 240 16.74 4.01 13.18
C GLU A 240 17.99 3.34 13.74
N ARG A 241 17.85 2.42 14.68
CA ARG A 241 18.99 1.67 15.22
C ARG A 241 19.73 0.90 14.12
N ARG A 242 19.00 0.20 13.26
CA ARG A 242 19.60 -0.52 12.11
C ARG A 242 20.28 0.47 11.16
N ARG A 243 19.62 1.58 10.86
CA ARG A 243 20.12 2.63 9.97
C ARG A 243 21.45 3.21 10.46
N PHE A 244 21.53 3.62 11.73
CA PHE A 244 22.77 4.17 12.28
C PHE A 244 23.91 3.16 12.28
N ALA A 245 23.64 1.90 12.62
CA ALA A 245 24.62 0.84 12.57
C ALA A 245 25.12 0.58 11.14
N LEU A 246 24.21 0.51 10.17
CA LEU A 246 24.54 0.30 8.75
C LEU A 246 25.25 1.52 8.10
N MET A 247 25.07 2.71 8.66
CA MET A 247 25.86 3.90 8.33
C MET A 247 27.29 3.85 8.87
N GLY A 248 27.67 2.81 9.62
CA GLY A 248 29.00 2.64 10.19
C GLY A 248 29.26 3.49 11.43
N LYS A 249 28.20 3.92 12.14
CA LYS A 249 28.34 4.64 13.42
C LYS A 249 28.91 3.70 14.49
N SER A 250 29.76 4.20 15.35
CA SER A 250 30.25 3.47 16.50
C SER A 250 29.12 3.12 17.46
N PRO A 251 29.22 2.05 18.29
CA PRO A 251 28.20 1.72 19.27
C PRO A 251 27.81 2.85 20.22
N GLY A 252 28.77 3.69 20.61
CA GLY A 252 28.54 4.90 21.42
C GLY A 252 27.67 5.92 20.68
N GLU A 253 28.06 6.28 19.44
CA GLU A 253 27.26 7.20 18.59
C GLU A 253 25.85 6.66 18.33
N VAL A 254 25.70 5.36 18.08
CA VAL A 254 24.37 4.74 17.90
C VAL A 254 23.53 4.94 19.15
N ASN A 255 24.07 4.65 20.35
CA ASN A 255 23.32 4.81 21.60
C ASN A 255 22.92 6.26 21.87
N ASP A 256 23.80 7.23 21.61
CA ASP A 256 23.47 8.64 21.81
C ASP A 256 22.43 9.14 20.80
N ARG A 257 22.54 8.74 19.53
CA ARG A 257 21.52 9.06 18.52
C ARG A 257 20.17 8.43 18.85
N MET A 258 20.15 7.20 19.39
CA MET A 258 18.92 6.52 19.80
C MET A 258 18.20 7.23 20.95
N LYS A 259 18.91 7.86 21.89
CA LYS A 259 18.27 8.69 22.93
C LYS A 259 17.52 9.87 22.30
N GLY A 260 18.15 10.57 21.35
CA GLY A 260 17.52 11.67 20.61
C GLY A 260 16.35 11.19 19.74
N ALA A 261 16.50 10.06 19.02
CA ALA A 261 15.43 9.49 18.21
C ALA A 261 14.22 9.08 19.08
N ALA A 262 14.45 8.48 20.24
CA ALA A 262 13.39 8.15 21.17
C ALA A 262 12.63 9.38 21.65
N THR A 263 13.33 10.48 21.96
CA THR A 263 12.70 11.76 22.33
C THR A 263 11.88 12.32 21.16
N LEU A 264 12.47 12.46 19.97
CA LEU A 264 11.82 13.04 18.79
C LEU A 264 10.54 12.28 18.42
N TYR A 265 10.63 10.95 18.32
CA TYR A 265 9.48 10.13 17.92
C TYR A 265 8.42 10.01 19.01
N TYR A 266 8.80 10.03 20.29
CA TYR A 266 7.84 10.04 21.40
C TYR A 266 7.04 11.35 21.43
N GLU A 267 7.71 12.51 21.32
CA GLU A 267 7.05 13.80 21.28
C GLU A 267 6.10 13.92 20.08
N TRP A 268 6.52 13.44 18.91
CA TRP A 268 5.69 13.49 17.73
C TRP A 268 4.54 12.45 17.74
N LEU A 269 4.86 11.14 17.91
CA LEU A 269 3.90 10.06 17.71
C LEU A 269 2.96 9.87 18.90
N ILE A 270 3.44 10.07 20.12
CA ILE A 270 2.69 9.82 21.36
C ILE A 270 2.05 11.10 21.88
N LYS A 271 2.82 12.20 21.97
CA LYS A 271 2.33 13.47 22.47
C LYS A 271 1.60 14.31 21.41
N GLY A 272 1.82 14.04 20.13
CA GLY A 272 1.18 14.75 19.02
C GLY A 272 1.76 16.12 18.72
N HIS A 273 2.94 16.45 19.27
CA HIS A 273 3.61 17.71 18.98
C HIS A 273 4.03 17.77 17.50
N SER A 274 4.03 18.97 16.91
CA SER A 274 4.56 19.17 15.57
C SER A 274 6.08 19.00 15.55
N VAL A 275 6.63 18.58 14.42
CA VAL A 275 8.09 18.48 14.27
C VAL A 275 8.74 19.86 14.37
N ASP A 276 8.08 20.92 13.88
CA ASP A 276 8.55 22.30 14.02
C ASP A 276 8.69 22.73 15.48
N ASP A 277 7.68 22.44 16.32
CA ASP A 277 7.72 22.77 17.75
C ASP A 277 8.83 21.99 18.45
N ILE A 278 8.93 20.69 18.20
CA ILE A 278 9.98 19.83 18.79
C ILE A 278 11.38 20.33 18.43
N LEU A 279 11.62 20.67 17.16
CA LEU A 279 12.93 21.12 16.71
C LEU A 279 13.23 22.57 17.10
N THR A 280 12.22 23.38 17.39
CA THR A 280 12.40 24.73 17.98
C THR A 280 12.83 24.60 19.42
N GLU A 281 12.21 23.75 20.22
CA GLU A 281 12.56 23.50 21.61
C GLU A 281 13.86 22.74 21.78
N GLN A 282 14.13 21.79 20.85
CA GLN A 282 15.26 20.87 20.91
C GLN A 282 16.03 20.84 19.57
N PRO A 283 16.72 21.92 19.17
CA PRO A 283 17.37 22.04 17.87
C PRO A 283 18.46 20.99 17.62
N GLN A 284 19.03 20.39 18.67
CA GLN A 284 20.00 19.29 18.57
C GLN A 284 19.42 18.01 17.95
N LEU A 285 18.07 17.87 17.87
CA LEU A 285 17.40 16.72 17.26
C LEU A 285 17.23 16.87 15.74
N ALA A 286 17.52 18.04 15.16
CA ALA A 286 17.28 18.30 13.74
C ALA A 286 18.01 17.33 12.79
N ASP A 287 19.21 16.88 13.15
CA ASP A 287 20.00 15.91 12.37
C ASP A 287 19.39 14.49 12.38
N LEU A 288 18.40 14.23 13.23
CA LEU A 288 17.68 12.97 13.33
C LEU A 288 16.43 12.95 12.44
N TRP A 289 15.90 14.12 12.06
CA TRP A 289 14.74 14.18 11.18
C TRP A 289 15.11 13.82 9.73
N PRO A 290 14.52 12.77 9.12
CA PRO A 290 15.00 12.23 7.86
C PRO A 290 14.66 13.09 6.62
N GLU A 291 13.63 13.92 6.69
CA GLU A 291 13.17 14.75 5.56
C GLU A 291 13.82 16.14 5.49
N GLY A 292 14.77 16.40 6.38
CA GLY A 292 15.52 17.67 6.42
C GLY A 292 14.61 18.86 6.74
N LYS A 293 14.29 19.71 5.75
CA LYS A 293 13.46 20.91 5.94
C LYS A 293 11.95 20.67 5.76
N ASP A 294 11.53 19.51 5.34
CA ASP A 294 10.12 19.18 5.28
C ASP A 294 9.68 18.62 6.63
N HIS A 295 9.03 19.45 7.43
CA HIS A 295 8.52 19.06 8.74
C HIS A 295 7.02 18.75 8.73
N ALA A 296 6.39 18.72 7.55
CA ALA A 296 4.99 18.39 7.37
C ALA A 296 4.77 16.94 6.86
N HIS A 297 5.80 16.35 6.27
CA HIS A 297 5.71 15.02 5.67
C HIS A 297 6.86 14.13 6.09
N LEU A 298 6.59 12.81 6.06
CA LEU A 298 7.60 11.76 6.15
C LEU A 298 7.32 10.76 5.02
N TYR A 299 8.34 10.44 4.20
CA TYR A 299 8.19 9.55 3.02
C TYR A 299 7.02 9.92 2.09
N GLY A 300 6.73 11.23 1.98
CA GLY A 300 5.66 11.77 1.12
C GLY A 300 4.24 11.61 1.69
N ARG A 301 4.08 11.26 2.97
CA ARG A 301 2.80 11.18 3.67
C ARG A 301 2.72 12.24 4.77
N PRO A 302 1.52 12.76 5.10
CA PRO A 302 1.38 13.74 6.16
C PRO A 302 1.72 13.12 7.52
N LEU A 303 2.21 13.90 8.45
CA LEU A 303 2.62 13.39 9.77
C LEU A 303 1.48 12.75 10.56
N GLY A 304 0.25 13.24 10.41
CA GLY A 304 -0.96 12.65 11.00
C GLY A 304 -1.22 11.20 10.57
N PHE A 305 -0.79 10.82 9.36
CA PHE A 305 -0.84 9.44 8.89
C PHE A 305 -0.14 8.47 9.87
N TYR A 306 1.04 8.84 10.32
CA TYR A 306 1.85 8.01 11.23
C TYR A 306 1.34 8.04 12.66
N GLN A 307 0.75 9.16 13.10
CA GLN A 307 0.08 9.23 14.39
C GLN A 307 -1.13 8.29 14.42
N GLN A 308 -1.85 8.14 13.31
CA GLN A 308 -2.94 7.16 13.20
C GLN A 308 -2.40 5.72 13.15
N LEU A 309 -1.28 5.44 12.44
CA LEU A 309 -0.62 4.13 12.50
C LEU A 309 -0.22 3.76 13.93
N GLN A 310 0.25 4.74 14.72
CA GLN A 310 0.62 4.53 16.12
C GLN A 310 -0.56 4.09 16.99
N GLN A 311 -1.79 4.44 16.66
CA GLN A 311 -2.99 4.06 17.41
C GLN A 311 -3.48 2.64 17.07
N LEU A 312 -2.92 2.00 16.05
CA LEU A 312 -3.35 0.66 15.64
C LEU A 312 -2.90 -0.41 16.64
N ASN A 313 -3.79 -1.35 16.93
CA ASN A 313 -3.44 -2.58 17.61
C ASN A 313 -3.40 -3.74 16.60
N LEU A 314 -2.32 -3.82 15.84
CA LEU A 314 -2.15 -4.84 14.80
C LEU A 314 -1.97 -6.24 15.42
N ALA A 315 -1.37 -6.34 16.61
CA ALA A 315 -1.26 -7.58 17.34
C ALA A 315 -2.64 -8.19 17.64
N ALA A 316 -3.59 -7.36 18.08
CA ALA A 316 -4.98 -7.80 18.26
C ALA A 316 -5.66 -8.16 16.94
N ALA A 317 -5.38 -7.41 15.86
CA ALA A 317 -5.92 -7.71 14.54
C ALA A 317 -5.46 -9.08 14.03
N TRP A 318 -4.16 -9.36 14.06
CA TRP A 318 -3.59 -10.64 13.66
C TRP A 318 -4.00 -11.79 14.57
N SER A 319 -4.18 -11.57 15.89
CA SER A 319 -4.68 -12.60 16.81
C SER A 319 -6.12 -13.06 16.51
N ARG A 320 -6.91 -12.28 15.79
CA ARG A 320 -8.26 -12.66 15.35
C ARG A 320 -8.29 -13.45 14.05
N VAL A 321 -7.20 -13.50 13.30
CA VAL A 321 -7.10 -14.25 12.05
C VAL A 321 -7.17 -15.75 12.35
N LYS A 322 -8.13 -16.46 11.74
CA LYS A 322 -8.41 -17.90 11.93
C LYS A 322 -8.32 -18.68 10.61
N VAL A 323 -7.57 -18.16 9.65
CA VAL A 323 -7.38 -18.77 8.34
C VAL A 323 -5.89 -18.92 8.03
N PRO A 324 -5.50 -19.80 7.10
CA PRO A 324 -4.12 -19.98 6.69
C PRO A 324 -3.43 -18.65 6.39
N THR A 325 -2.22 -18.48 6.91
CA THR A 325 -1.44 -17.24 6.77
C THR A 325 -0.01 -17.56 6.36
N TYR A 326 0.48 -16.87 5.34
CA TYR A 326 1.87 -16.98 4.88
C TYR A 326 2.59 -15.66 5.13
N VAL A 327 3.61 -15.71 5.97
CA VAL A 327 4.44 -14.54 6.29
C VAL A 327 5.76 -14.67 5.54
N VAL A 328 6.08 -13.70 4.70
CA VAL A 328 7.27 -13.72 3.84
C VAL A 328 8.06 -12.45 4.01
N ARG A 329 9.38 -12.58 4.07
CA ARG A 329 10.28 -11.45 4.21
C ARG A 329 11.61 -11.76 3.50
N GLY A 330 12.33 -10.73 3.04
CA GLY A 330 13.71 -10.86 2.59
C GLY A 330 14.70 -10.86 3.75
N ALA A 331 15.72 -11.74 3.73
CA ALA A 331 16.71 -11.83 4.80
C ALA A 331 17.53 -10.53 5.00
N PHE A 332 17.69 -9.74 3.94
CA PHE A 332 18.35 -8.44 3.97
C PHE A 332 17.38 -7.25 3.98
N ASP A 333 16.13 -7.48 4.39
CA ASP A 333 15.19 -6.40 4.66
C ASP A 333 15.65 -5.63 5.91
N TRP A 334 16.19 -4.44 5.70
CA TRP A 334 16.62 -3.56 6.79
C TRP A 334 15.50 -2.64 7.28
N ILE A 335 14.37 -2.57 6.56
CA ILE A 335 13.21 -1.74 6.90
C ILE A 335 12.33 -2.47 7.90
N MET A 336 11.77 -3.63 7.52
CA MET A 336 10.91 -4.43 8.38
C MET A 336 11.73 -5.44 9.18
N SER A 337 11.40 -5.63 10.45
CA SER A 337 12.15 -6.54 11.29
C SER A 337 11.77 -8.00 11.04
N ARG A 338 12.70 -8.91 11.30
CA ARG A 338 12.42 -10.35 11.33
C ARG A 338 11.41 -10.67 12.44
N GLU A 339 11.56 -10.00 13.58
CA GLU A 339 10.71 -10.20 14.75
C GLU A 339 9.25 -9.85 14.47
N ASP A 340 8.96 -8.81 13.65
CA ASP A 340 7.58 -8.52 13.21
C ASP A 340 6.96 -9.72 12.49
N SER A 341 7.70 -10.38 11.60
CA SER A 341 7.24 -11.57 10.87
C SER A 341 7.01 -12.76 11.82
N GLU A 342 7.91 -12.96 12.77
CA GLU A 342 7.78 -14.01 13.81
C GLU A 342 6.58 -13.74 14.72
N LEU A 343 6.35 -12.48 15.11
CA LEU A 343 5.21 -12.07 15.95
C LEU A 343 3.87 -12.22 15.19
N ILE A 344 3.77 -11.83 13.92
CA ILE A 344 2.56 -12.06 13.09
C ILE A 344 2.25 -13.57 13.10
N THR A 345 3.26 -14.41 12.83
CA THR A 345 3.11 -15.86 12.81
C THR A 345 2.64 -16.38 14.17
N ALA A 346 3.25 -15.92 15.26
CA ALA A 346 2.89 -16.33 16.61
C ALA A 346 1.47 -15.90 17.01
N TYR A 347 1.04 -14.68 16.63
CA TYR A 347 -0.31 -14.18 16.93
C TYR A 347 -1.40 -14.99 16.20
N VAL A 348 -1.19 -15.31 14.94
CA VAL A 348 -2.13 -16.16 14.17
C VAL A 348 -2.17 -17.58 14.75
N ASN A 349 -1.02 -18.14 15.11
CA ASN A 349 -0.89 -19.49 15.65
C ASN A 349 -1.45 -19.68 17.06
N LYS A 350 -1.89 -18.61 17.75
CA LYS A 350 -2.73 -18.74 18.93
C LYS A 350 -4.07 -19.44 18.64
N ASN A 351 -4.51 -19.44 17.40
CA ASN A 351 -5.75 -20.08 16.96
C ASN A 351 -5.54 -21.48 16.34
N GLY A 352 -4.34 -22.05 16.43
CA GLY A 352 -3.93 -23.32 15.81
C GLY A 352 -2.73 -23.13 14.89
N ASP A 353 -2.24 -24.18 14.27
CA ASP A 353 -1.10 -24.16 13.33
C ASP A 353 -1.57 -23.64 11.95
N LEU A 354 -1.86 -22.33 11.89
CA LEU A 354 -2.42 -21.66 10.70
C LEU A 354 -1.40 -20.84 9.93
N ALA A 355 -0.34 -20.37 10.59
CA ALA A 355 0.64 -19.47 9.97
C ALA A 355 2.01 -20.12 9.83
N SER A 356 2.66 -19.86 8.71
CA SER A 356 4.06 -20.19 8.46
C SER A 356 4.85 -18.95 8.06
N PHE A 357 6.11 -18.89 8.50
CA PHE A 357 7.04 -17.83 8.16
C PHE A 357 8.15 -18.36 7.25
N TYR A 358 8.44 -17.65 6.19
CA TYR A 358 9.53 -17.94 5.28
C TYR A 358 10.39 -16.71 5.02
N GLU A 359 11.69 -16.85 5.27
CA GLU A 359 12.67 -15.81 4.99
C GLU A 359 13.44 -16.16 3.71
N ILE A 360 13.32 -15.29 2.69
CA ILE A 360 13.98 -15.50 1.40
C ILE A 360 15.45 -15.08 1.55
N PRO A 361 16.41 -16.02 1.36
CA PRO A 361 17.84 -15.70 1.49
C PRO A 361 18.28 -14.59 0.54
N ASN A 362 19.20 -13.76 1.00
CA ASN A 362 19.90 -12.74 0.19
C ASN A 362 18.99 -11.70 -0.48
N THR A 363 17.74 -11.55 -0.07
CA THR A 363 16.80 -10.59 -0.64
C THR A 363 16.52 -9.42 0.29
N GLY A 364 16.38 -8.21 -0.29
CA GLY A 364 15.97 -7.01 0.42
C GLY A 364 14.45 -6.88 0.55
N HIS A 365 13.99 -5.69 0.99
CA HIS A 365 12.57 -5.39 1.24
C HIS A 365 11.68 -5.56 0.01
N THR A 366 12.18 -5.24 -1.17
CA THR A 366 11.45 -5.32 -2.45
C THR A 366 11.91 -6.52 -3.31
N PHE A 367 12.53 -7.52 -2.66
CA PHE A 367 12.97 -8.77 -3.29
C PHE A 367 14.06 -8.66 -4.35
N GLN A 368 14.90 -7.63 -4.31
CA GLN A 368 16.15 -7.64 -5.06
C GLN A 368 17.16 -8.52 -4.34
N HIS A 369 17.95 -9.27 -5.13
CA HIS A 369 18.98 -10.17 -4.63
C HIS A 369 20.29 -9.42 -4.37
N TYR A 370 20.73 -9.33 -3.12
CA TYR A 370 21.92 -8.64 -2.67
C TYR A 370 22.99 -9.61 -2.17
N LEU A 371 24.26 -9.17 -2.19
CA LEU A 371 25.35 -9.92 -1.60
C LEU A 371 25.48 -9.72 -0.08
N SER A 372 24.94 -8.63 0.43
CA SER A 372 24.98 -8.32 1.87
C SER A 372 23.83 -7.37 2.28
N LEU A 373 23.50 -7.34 3.57
CA LEU A 373 22.59 -6.36 4.15
C LEU A 373 23.10 -4.92 3.92
N ALA A 374 24.41 -4.70 3.94
CA ALA A 374 24.99 -3.38 3.68
C ALA A 374 24.77 -2.93 2.22
N ASP A 375 24.75 -3.84 1.26
CA ASP A 375 24.45 -3.54 -0.15
C ASP A 375 22.96 -3.21 -0.32
N ALA A 376 22.07 -3.93 0.34
CA ALA A 376 20.64 -3.64 0.37
C ALA A 376 20.37 -2.25 0.99
N PHE A 377 21.03 -1.92 2.11
CA PHE A 377 20.92 -0.61 2.76
C PHE A 377 21.42 0.55 1.87
N LYS A 378 22.52 0.34 1.14
CA LYS A 378 23.07 1.34 0.20
C LYS A 378 22.24 1.49 -1.06
N GLY A 379 21.21 0.67 -1.27
CA GLY A 379 20.37 0.69 -2.45
C GLY A 379 21.19 0.40 -3.72
N LYS A 380 22.15 -0.52 -3.66
CA LYS A 380 22.89 -0.94 -4.84
C LYS A 380 21.93 -1.54 -5.86
N SER A 381 22.19 -1.29 -7.15
CA SER A 381 21.41 -1.96 -8.20
C SER A 381 21.59 -3.46 -8.10
N ALA A 382 20.49 -4.19 -7.98
CA ALA A 382 20.46 -5.63 -7.84
C ALA A 382 19.25 -6.20 -8.61
N PRO A 383 19.35 -7.42 -9.16
CA PRO A 383 18.25 -8.03 -9.88
C PRO A 383 17.12 -8.42 -8.93
N PHE A 384 15.88 -8.30 -9.42
CA PHE A 384 14.72 -8.85 -8.74
C PHE A 384 14.82 -10.39 -8.69
N ASP A 385 14.50 -11.00 -7.55
CA ASP A 385 14.44 -12.45 -7.41
C ASP A 385 13.03 -12.98 -7.78
N PRO A 386 12.88 -13.61 -8.97
CA PRO A 386 11.57 -14.08 -9.42
C PRO A 386 11.04 -15.28 -8.61
N LYS A 387 11.85 -15.91 -7.76
CA LYS A 387 11.43 -17.04 -6.91
C LYS A 387 10.27 -16.65 -5.98
N VAL A 388 10.21 -15.37 -5.56
CA VAL A 388 9.11 -14.89 -4.73
C VAL A 388 7.76 -15.13 -5.39
N ILE A 389 7.65 -14.93 -6.70
CA ILE A 389 6.39 -15.12 -7.44
C ILE A 389 5.93 -16.58 -7.36
N GLY A 390 6.86 -17.53 -7.58
CA GLY A 390 6.58 -18.97 -7.45
C GLY A 390 6.14 -19.32 -6.04
N LEU A 391 6.83 -18.85 -5.00
CA LEU A 391 6.49 -19.12 -3.60
C LEU A 391 5.07 -18.64 -3.26
N LEU A 392 4.68 -17.44 -3.68
CA LEU A 392 3.35 -16.90 -3.42
C LEU A 392 2.27 -17.67 -4.21
N ALA A 393 2.51 -17.98 -5.50
CA ALA A 393 1.59 -18.71 -6.35
C ALA A 393 1.37 -20.14 -5.85
N ASP A 394 2.43 -20.85 -5.46
CA ASP A 394 2.34 -22.22 -4.95
C ASP A 394 1.58 -22.29 -3.63
N TRP A 395 1.82 -21.33 -2.72
CA TRP A 395 1.06 -21.24 -1.47
C TRP A 395 -0.44 -21.02 -1.75
N LEU A 396 -0.78 -20.10 -2.66
CA LEU A 396 -2.16 -19.80 -3.04
C LEU A 396 -2.86 -21.06 -3.62
N ARG A 397 -2.22 -21.76 -4.56
CA ARG A 397 -2.77 -22.98 -5.16
C ARG A 397 -3.01 -24.08 -4.13
N ASN A 398 -2.00 -24.32 -3.25
CA ASN A 398 -2.11 -25.32 -2.21
C ASN A 398 -3.27 -25.06 -1.24
N LYS A 399 -3.55 -23.76 -0.93
CA LYS A 399 -4.65 -23.39 -0.03
C LYS A 399 -6.00 -23.32 -0.74
N ALA A 400 -6.05 -23.08 -2.05
CA ALA A 400 -7.29 -23.15 -2.82
C ALA A 400 -7.83 -24.58 -2.93
N ILE A 401 -6.95 -25.57 -3.13
CA ILE A 401 -7.32 -26.98 -3.28
C ILE A 401 -7.88 -27.58 -1.98
N THR A 402 -7.33 -27.21 -0.83
CA THR A 402 -7.75 -27.75 0.50
C THR A 402 -9.11 -27.25 0.98
N HIS A 403 -9.80 -26.40 0.23
CA HIS A 403 -11.11 -25.83 0.57
C HIS A 403 -12.22 -26.15 -0.45
N GLU A 404 -11.98 -27.08 -1.37
CA GLU A 404 -13.00 -27.56 -2.32
C GLU A 404 -13.82 -28.76 -1.78
N ASP A 405 -13.55 -29.22 -0.53
CA ASP A 405 -14.28 -30.31 0.14
C ASP A 405 -15.36 -29.78 1.11
#